data_f4f2130c1b248ce670ae9522abddf42e
#
_entry.id   f4f2130c1b248ce670ae9522abddf42e
#
_cell.length_a   1.000
_cell.length_b   1.000
_cell.length_c   1.000
_cell.angle_alpha   90.00
_cell.angle_beta   90.00
_cell.angle_gamma   90.00
#
_symmetry.space_group_name_H-M   'P 1'
#
loop_
_entity.id
_entity.type
_entity.pdbx_description
1 polymer ?
#
loop_
_entity_poly.entity_id
_entity_poly.type
_entity_poly.pdbx_seq_one_letter_code
_entity_poly.pdbx_strand_id
1 'polypeptide(L)'
;MTVELVAVERRLWSGTATLVSAQTTEGEIGIMYGHEPVLGQLVEAGVVAITTGEGDRVVAAVHGGFLSVTGTSVTILAESADFAGDIDVEAAKAVLAETQDDLEAIAIAKGRLRAVERA
;
A
#
# COMPACT_ATOMS: atom_id res chain seq x y z
N MET A 1 -0.81 -0.09 17.72
CA MET A 1 -2.11 -0.07 17.02
C MET A 1 -2.28 -1.32 16.19
N THR A 2 -3.51 -1.71 15.99
CA THR A 2 -3.84 -2.85 15.15
C THR A 2 -3.98 -2.40 13.70
N VAL A 3 -3.37 -3.12 12.78
CA VAL A 3 -3.39 -2.79 11.35
C VAL A 3 -3.85 -3.99 10.55
N GLU A 4 -4.75 -3.75 9.61
CA GLU A 4 -5.16 -4.75 8.62
C GLU A 4 -4.95 -4.19 7.21
N LEU A 5 -4.29 -4.97 6.38
CA LEU A 5 -4.15 -4.71 4.95
C LEU A 5 -4.93 -5.78 4.20
N VAL A 6 -6.01 -5.37 3.53
CA VAL A 6 -6.95 -6.27 2.87
C VAL A 6 -7.10 -5.85 1.41
N ALA A 7 -6.99 -6.78 0.49
CA ALA A 7 -7.39 -6.59 -0.89
C ALA A 7 -8.77 -7.22 -1.10
N VAL A 8 -9.43 -6.90 -2.21
CA VAL A 8 -10.80 -7.35 -2.49
C VAL A 8 -10.94 -8.88 -2.37
N GLU A 9 -9.92 -9.62 -2.77
CA GLU A 9 -9.99 -11.08 -2.81
C GLU A 9 -9.35 -11.79 -1.62
N ARG A 10 -8.56 -11.09 -0.79
CA ARG A 10 -7.84 -11.73 0.31
C ARG A 10 -7.33 -10.75 1.34
N ARG A 11 -7.16 -11.25 2.57
CA ARG A 11 -6.44 -10.52 3.62
C ARG A 11 -4.95 -10.74 3.39
N LEU A 12 -4.21 -9.64 3.26
CA LEU A 12 -2.78 -9.70 3.00
C LEU A 12 -1.94 -9.70 4.27
N TRP A 13 -2.30 -8.85 5.23
CA TRP A 13 -1.54 -8.71 6.46
C TRP A 13 -2.44 -8.23 7.59
N SER A 14 -2.17 -8.71 8.79
CA SER A 14 -2.84 -8.28 10.01
C SER A 14 -1.86 -8.40 11.16
N GLY A 15 -1.80 -7.39 12.00
CA GLY A 15 -0.90 -7.41 13.15
C GLY A 15 -0.83 -6.08 13.87
N THR A 16 0.14 -5.96 14.76
CA THR A 16 0.41 -4.75 15.51
C THR A 16 1.51 -3.95 14.85
N ALA A 17 1.31 -2.64 14.75
CA ALA A 17 2.28 -1.75 14.13
C ALA A 17 2.50 -0.50 14.97
N THR A 18 3.68 0.11 14.78
CA THR A 18 4.02 1.39 15.41
C THR A 18 3.87 2.56 14.45
N LEU A 19 3.98 2.30 13.15
CA LEU A 19 3.86 3.34 12.13
C LEU A 19 3.28 2.73 10.85
N VAL A 20 2.36 3.45 10.23
CA VAL A 20 1.87 3.14 8.89
C VAL A 20 2.04 4.37 8.02
N SER A 21 2.64 4.23 6.86
CA SER A 21 2.63 5.28 5.86
C SER A 21 1.86 4.83 4.63
N ALA A 22 1.07 5.73 4.07
CA ALA A 22 0.24 5.45 2.91
C ALA A 22 0.17 6.67 2.02
N GLN A 23 -0.04 6.47 0.74
CA GLN A 23 -0.19 7.54 -0.24
C GLN A 23 -1.67 7.72 -0.57
N THR A 24 -2.22 8.86 -0.22
CA THR A 24 -3.62 9.19 -0.46
C THR A 24 -3.74 10.25 -1.54
N THR A 25 -4.96 10.49 -2.00
CA THR A 25 -5.23 11.54 -2.99
C THR A 25 -4.93 12.94 -2.46
N GLU A 26 -4.81 13.11 -1.15
CA GLU A 26 -4.44 14.39 -0.51
C GLU A 26 -2.96 14.46 -0.12
N GLY A 27 -2.19 13.45 -0.43
CA GLY A 27 -0.76 13.36 -0.12
C GLY A 27 -0.42 12.16 0.74
N GLU A 28 0.86 12.05 1.08
CA GLU A 28 1.33 10.98 1.94
C GLU A 28 0.95 11.24 3.39
N ILE A 29 0.45 10.20 4.07
CA ILE A 29 0.05 10.27 5.48
C ILE A 29 0.88 9.28 6.30
N GLY A 30 1.36 9.73 7.46
CA GLY A 30 2.00 8.85 8.45
C GLY A 30 1.09 8.71 9.66
N ILE A 31 0.84 7.48 10.08
CA ILE A 31 -0.11 7.18 11.14
C ILE A 31 0.60 6.47 12.28
N MET A 32 0.54 7.07 13.47
CA MET A 32 1.02 6.46 14.71
C MET A 32 -0.15 6.28 15.67
N TYR A 33 0.07 5.54 16.73
CA TYR A 33 -0.95 5.32 17.76
C TYR A 33 -1.54 6.65 18.25
N GLY A 34 -2.85 6.69 18.34
CA GLY A 34 -3.55 7.91 18.79
C GLY A 34 -3.84 8.91 17.69
N HIS A 35 -3.52 8.61 16.44
CA HIS A 35 -3.83 9.48 15.32
C HIS A 35 -5.34 9.77 15.27
N GLU A 36 -5.71 10.99 14.90
CA GLU A 36 -7.10 11.36 14.73
C GLU A 36 -7.80 10.47 13.71
N PRO A 37 -9.10 10.17 13.90
CA PRO A 37 -9.84 9.39 12.91
C PRO A 37 -9.81 10.04 11.54
N VAL A 38 -9.52 9.23 10.53
CA VAL A 38 -9.41 9.67 9.13
C VAL A 38 -10.01 8.61 8.23
N LEU A 39 -10.70 9.06 7.19
CA LEU A 39 -11.07 8.22 6.07
C LEU A 39 -10.46 8.84 4.82
N GLY A 40 -9.49 8.15 4.21
CA GLY A 40 -8.77 8.64 3.04
C GLY A 40 -8.94 7.72 1.84
N GLN A 41 -8.80 8.29 0.65
CA GLN A 41 -8.79 7.54 -0.59
C GLN A 41 -7.34 7.29 -1.00
N LEU A 42 -7.00 6.03 -1.30
CA LEU A 42 -5.67 5.65 -1.75
C LEU A 42 -5.48 6.00 -3.23
N VAL A 43 -4.26 6.38 -3.58
CA VAL A 43 -3.93 6.66 -4.99
C VAL A 43 -3.81 5.37 -5.79
N GLU A 44 -3.87 5.48 -7.13
CA GLU A 44 -3.84 4.32 -8.01
C GLU A 44 -2.47 3.64 -8.11
N ALA A 45 -1.41 4.30 -7.84
CA ALA A 45 -0.06 3.74 -7.96
C ALA A 45 0.73 4.00 -6.67
N GLY A 46 0.13 3.66 -5.56
CA GLY A 46 0.65 3.99 -4.24
C GLY A 46 1.46 2.90 -3.59
N VAL A 47 2.11 3.27 -2.51
CA VAL A 47 2.87 2.37 -1.66
C VAL A 47 2.38 2.52 -0.23
N VAL A 48 2.18 1.39 0.44
CA VAL A 48 1.90 1.34 1.87
C VAL A 48 3.11 0.70 2.56
N ALA A 49 3.58 1.33 3.62
CA ALA A 49 4.66 0.80 4.44
C ALA A 49 4.18 0.70 5.88
N ILE A 50 4.34 -0.48 6.47
CA ILE A 50 3.94 -0.77 7.84
C ILE A 50 5.19 -1.13 8.64
N THR A 51 5.45 -0.41 9.72
CA THR A 51 6.50 -0.77 10.67
C THR A 51 5.83 -1.57 11.78
N THR A 52 6.19 -2.83 11.91
CA THR A 52 5.56 -3.72 12.89
C THR A 52 6.00 -3.39 14.31
N GLY A 53 5.28 -3.94 15.28
CA GLY A 53 5.64 -3.77 16.70
C GLY A 53 7.03 -4.32 17.04
N GLU A 54 7.55 -5.24 16.24
CA GLU A 54 8.89 -5.81 16.40
C GLU A 54 9.98 -5.05 15.64
N GLY A 55 9.61 -4.02 14.90
CA GLY A 55 10.54 -3.21 14.12
C GLY A 55 10.74 -3.65 12.68
N ASP A 56 10.11 -4.73 12.24
CA ASP A 56 10.15 -5.17 10.86
C ASP A 56 9.33 -4.23 9.97
N ARG A 57 9.64 -4.23 8.69
CA ARG A 57 8.96 -3.38 7.74
C ARG A 57 8.24 -4.22 6.68
N VAL A 58 6.94 -3.97 6.53
CA VAL A 58 6.12 -4.58 5.49
C VAL A 58 5.79 -3.51 4.46
N VAL A 59 6.16 -3.74 3.21
CA VAL A 59 5.92 -2.79 2.12
C VAL A 59 5.09 -3.47 1.05
N ALA A 60 4.06 -2.78 0.57
CA ALA A 60 3.17 -3.29 -0.46
C ALA A 60 2.86 -2.21 -1.50
N ALA A 61 2.77 -2.62 -2.75
CA ALA A 61 2.19 -1.80 -3.79
C ALA A 61 0.67 -1.91 -3.69
N VAL A 62 -0.01 -0.78 -3.65
CA VAL A 62 -1.46 -0.71 -3.48
C VAL A 62 -2.05 0.10 -4.62
N HIS A 63 -3.07 -0.45 -5.26
CA HIS A 63 -3.75 0.22 -6.37
C HIS A 63 -5.19 0.53 -5.97
N GLY A 64 -5.44 1.79 -5.64
CA GLY A 64 -6.78 2.27 -5.28
C GLY A 64 -7.28 1.75 -3.94
N GLY A 65 -8.45 2.18 -3.55
CA GLY A 65 -9.11 1.77 -2.32
C GLY A 65 -9.18 2.86 -1.27
N PHE A 66 -9.36 2.45 -0.03
CA PHE A 66 -9.57 3.35 1.10
C PHE A 66 -8.71 3.01 2.29
N LEU A 67 -8.40 4.06 3.06
CA LEU A 67 -7.72 3.98 4.35
C LEU A 67 -8.69 4.47 5.41
N SER A 68 -8.90 3.66 6.45
CA SER A 68 -9.71 4.03 7.60
C SER A 68 -8.85 4.01 8.86
N VAL A 69 -8.81 5.12 9.58
CA VAL A 69 -8.02 5.27 10.81
C VAL A 69 -8.96 5.58 11.96
N THR A 70 -8.84 4.81 13.03
CA THR A 70 -9.41 5.14 14.34
C THR A 70 -8.27 5.33 15.33
N GLY A 71 -8.55 5.74 16.56
CA GLY A 71 -7.50 5.96 17.55
C GLY A 71 -6.60 4.76 17.82
N THR A 72 -7.10 3.54 17.60
CA THR A 72 -6.40 2.30 17.95
C THR A 72 -6.21 1.35 16.78
N SER A 73 -6.82 1.61 15.63
CA SER A 73 -6.73 0.69 14.49
C SER A 73 -6.68 1.40 13.16
N VAL A 74 -6.03 0.73 12.20
CA VAL A 74 -5.90 1.19 10.82
C VAL A 74 -6.34 0.05 9.91
N THR A 75 -7.26 0.33 9.01
CA THR A 75 -7.69 -0.63 7.99
C THR A 75 -7.40 -0.05 6.61
N ILE A 76 -6.67 -0.81 5.82
CA ILE A 76 -6.35 -0.45 4.43
C ILE A 76 -7.08 -1.45 3.55
N LEU A 77 -8.08 -0.98 2.83
CA LEU A 77 -8.87 -1.79 1.91
C LEU A 77 -8.51 -1.39 0.49
N ALA A 78 -7.71 -2.20 -0.15
CA ALA A 78 -7.19 -1.94 -1.49
C ALA A 78 -7.99 -2.67 -2.56
N GLU A 79 -8.08 -2.09 -3.76
CA GLU A 79 -8.64 -2.80 -4.91
C GLU A 79 -7.70 -3.93 -5.34
N SER A 80 -6.41 -3.66 -5.35
CA SER A 80 -5.38 -4.68 -5.52
C SER A 80 -4.14 -4.29 -4.73
N ALA A 81 -3.40 -5.29 -4.27
CA ALA A 81 -2.17 -5.07 -3.53
C ALA A 81 -1.22 -6.26 -3.67
N ASP A 82 0.07 -5.96 -3.70
CA ASP A 82 1.13 -6.96 -3.77
C ASP A 82 2.25 -6.59 -2.80
N PHE A 83 2.73 -7.55 -2.01
CA PHE A 83 3.90 -7.33 -1.19
C PHE A 83 5.12 -7.07 -2.06
N ALA A 84 6.00 -6.16 -1.63
CA ALA A 84 7.22 -5.83 -2.37
C ALA A 84 8.08 -7.07 -2.65
N GLY A 85 8.17 -7.99 -1.69
CA GLY A 85 8.94 -9.22 -1.85
C GLY A 85 8.37 -10.21 -2.87
N ASP A 86 7.09 -10.08 -3.21
CA ASP A 86 6.41 -10.95 -4.17
C ASP A 86 6.34 -10.34 -5.58
N ILE A 87 6.82 -9.12 -5.75
CA ILE A 87 6.74 -8.42 -7.03
C ILE A 87 7.82 -8.92 -8.00
N ASP A 88 7.40 -9.31 -9.20
CA ASP A 88 8.30 -9.61 -10.30
C ASP A 88 8.72 -8.30 -10.98
N VAL A 89 9.92 -7.84 -10.68
CA VAL A 89 10.47 -6.60 -11.21
C VAL A 89 10.60 -6.63 -12.73
N GLU A 90 11.03 -7.75 -13.29
CA GLU A 90 11.18 -7.86 -14.73
C GLU A 90 9.84 -7.82 -15.46
N ALA A 91 8.82 -8.46 -14.90
CA ALA A 91 7.46 -8.38 -15.46
C ALA A 91 6.91 -6.95 -15.40
N ALA A 92 7.14 -6.23 -14.31
CA ALA A 92 6.71 -4.83 -14.20
C ALA A 92 7.43 -3.93 -15.20
N LYS A 93 8.72 -4.11 -15.39
CA LYS A 93 9.50 -3.38 -16.41
C LYS A 93 9.03 -3.70 -17.83
N ALA A 94 8.69 -4.97 -18.10
CA ALA A 94 8.18 -5.38 -19.40
C ALA A 94 6.84 -4.68 -19.72
N VAL A 95 5.96 -4.53 -18.76
CA VAL A 95 4.70 -3.80 -18.95
C VAL A 95 4.98 -2.36 -19.37
N LEU A 96 5.92 -1.68 -18.72
CA LEU A 96 6.27 -0.30 -19.05
C LEU A 96 6.90 -0.17 -20.45
N ALA A 97 7.67 -1.18 -20.87
CA ALA A 97 8.33 -1.18 -22.16
C ALA A 97 7.39 -1.49 -23.33
N GLU A 98 6.40 -2.36 -23.10
CA GLU A 98 5.55 -2.91 -24.16
C GLU A 98 4.15 -2.30 -24.23
N THR A 99 3.68 -1.69 -23.13
CA THR A 99 2.33 -1.16 -23.04
C THR A 99 2.37 0.36 -23.15
N GLN A 100 1.62 0.92 -24.09
CA GLN A 100 1.54 2.36 -24.29
C GLN A 100 0.12 2.91 -24.05
N ASP A 101 -0.90 2.09 -24.25
CA ASP A 101 -2.28 2.53 -24.24
C ASP A 101 -3.07 2.14 -22.99
N ASP A 102 -2.59 1.14 -22.22
CA ASP A 102 -3.26 0.69 -21.02
C ASP A 102 -2.73 1.48 -19.81
N LEU A 103 -3.40 2.58 -19.49
CA LEU A 103 -2.97 3.48 -18.41
C LEU A 103 -3.05 2.81 -17.04
N GLU A 104 -4.02 1.92 -16.83
CA GLU A 104 -4.14 1.21 -15.56
C GLU A 104 -2.97 0.23 -15.36
N ALA A 105 -2.63 -0.53 -16.39
CA ALA A 105 -1.50 -1.46 -16.33
C ALA A 105 -0.19 -0.72 -16.06
N ILE A 106 0.01 0.43 -16.70
CA ILE A 106 1.18 1.27 -16.50
C ILE A 106 1.25 1.79 -15.06
N ALA A 107 0.14 2.27 -14.52
CA ALA A 107 0.08 2.77 -13.14
C ALA A 107 0.40 1.67 -12.14
N ILE A 108 -0.17 0.47 -12.31
CA ILE A 108 0.10 -0.66 -11.44
C ILE A 108 1.59 -1.04 -11.50
N ALA A 109 2.17 -1.12 -12.69
CA ALA A 109 3.59 -1.45 -12.84
C ALA A 109 4.49 -0.42 -12.17
N LYS A 110 4.21 0.87 -12.33
CA LYS A 110 4.96 1.94 -11.65
C LYS A 110 4.86 1.84 -10.13
N GLY A 111 3.66 1.57 -9.60
CA GLY A 111 3.44 1.37 -8.17
C GLY A 111 4.24 0.19 -7.62
N ARG A 112 4.24 -0.92 -8.35
CA ARG A 112 5.02 -2.10 -7.98
C ARG A 112 6.53 -1.82 -7.90
N LEU A 113 7.07 -1.11 -8.87
CA LEU A 113 8.48 -0.74 -8.88
C LEU A 113 8.84 0.21 -7.73
N ARG A 114 7.97 1.17 -7.39
CA ARG A 114 8.18 2.03 -6.22
C ARG A 114 8.19 1.24 -4.92
N ALA A 115 7.29 0.26 -4.79
CA ALA A 115 7.24 -0.57 -3.59
C ALA A 115 8.53 -1.36 -3.40
N VAL A 116 9.08 -1.92 -4.48
CA VAL A 116 10.37 -2.63 -4.44
C VAL A 116 11.51 -1.70 -4.03
N GLU A 117 11.52 -0.47 -4.54
CA GLU A 117 12.55 0.52 -4.17
C GLU A 117 12.49 0.92 -2.70
N ARG A 118 11.28 0.94 -2.10
CA ARG A 118 11.09 1.32 -0.70
C ARG A 118 11.23 0.15 0.29
N ALA A 119 11.27 -1.04 -0.20
CA ALA A 119 11.32 -2.24 0.65
C ALA A 119 12.65 -2.42 1.40
#